data_f410e9046f60fd6901064ea26acef7f8
#
_entry.id   f410e9046f60fd6901064ea26acef7f8
#
_cell.length_a   1.000
_cell.length_b   1.000
_cell.length_c   1.000
_cell.angle_alpha   90.00
_cell.angle_beta   90.00
_cell.angle_gamma   90.00
#
_symmetry.space_group_name_H-M   'P 1'
#
loop_
_entity.id
_entity.type
_entity.pdbx_description
1 polymer ?
#
loop_
_entity_poly.entity_id
_entity_poly.type
_entity_poly.pdbx_seq_one_letter_code
_entity_poly.pdbx_strand_id
1 'polypeptide(L)'
;MKLYYDFHIHSGLSPCGDNEMTPNNIVNMAKLYDLDVIALTDHNSTLNCQAVMDLGKEIGLTVIPGMELCTSEEVHLVCLFPNLKMANKFCEYV
;
A
#
# COMPACT_ATOMS: atom_id res chain seq x y z
N MET A 1 24.29 -1.34 -4.95
CA MET A 1 23.13 -0.44 -4.80
C MET A 1 22.35 -0.85 -3.56
N LYS A 2 21.98 0.13 -2.74
CA LYS A 2 21.11 -0.12 -1.57
C LYS A 2 19.73 0.43 -1.87
N LEU A 3 18.69 -0.39 -1.65
CA LEU A 3 17.30 0.04 -1.72
C LEU A 3 16.69 0.03 -0.33
N TYR A 4 16.03 1.13 0.02
CA TYR A 4 15.28 1.24 1.27
C TYR A 4 13.81 1.06 0.98
N TYR A 5 13.12 0.20 1.73
CA TYR A 5 11.75 -0.17 1.45
C TYR A 5 10.92 -0.34 2.71
N ASP A 6 9.60 -0.18 2.55
CA ASP A 6 8.60 -0.58 3.53
C ASP A 6 7.44 -1.23 2.78
N PHE A 7 7.18 -2.51 3.00
CA PHE A 7 6.16 -3.28 2.30
C PHE A 7 4.92 -3.55 3.15
N HIS A 8 4.74 -2.82 4.25
CA HIS A 8 3.59 -3.02 5.11
C HIS A 8 3.08 -1.68 5.63
N ILE A 9 2.38 -0.94 4.76
CA ILE A 9 1.86 0.40 5.08
C ILE A 9 0.34 0.38 4.96
N HIS A 10 -0.35 0.99 5.92
CA HIS A 10 -1.79 1.14 5.94
C HIS A 10 -2.19 2.60 5.72
N SER A 11 -3.22 2.81 4.88
CA SER A 11 -3.83 4.12 4.73
C SER A 11 -4.95 4.32 5.76
N GLY A 12 -5.61 5.47 5.73
CA GLY A 12 -6.75 5.76 6.60
C GLY A 12 -7.97 4.89 6.36
N LEU A 13 -7.98 4.08 5.28
CA LEU A 13 -9.05 3.12 5.02
C LEU A 13 -9.00 1.91 5.96
N SER A 14 -7.81 1.59 6.50
CA SER A 14 -7.66 0.45 7.40
C SER A 14 -8.03 0.82 8.83
N PRO A 15 -8.69 -0.09 9.58
CA PRO A 15 -9.04 0.19 10.98
C PRO A 15 -7.85 0.53 11.87
N CYS A 16 -6.67 -0.01 11.57
CA CYS A 16 -5.44 0.27 12.30
C CYS A 16 -4.61 1.39 11.68
N GLY A 17 -5.09 1.98 10.56
CA GLY A 17 -4.45 3.11 9.93
C GLY A 17 -4.89 4.42 10.57
N ASP A 18 -3.97 5.39 10.63
CA ASP A 18 -4.27 6.72 11.12
C ASP A 18 -5.10 7.47 10.09
N ASN A 19 -6.09 8.26 10.53
CA ASN A 19 -6.88 9.12 9.65
C ASN A 19 -6.02 10.11 8.86
N GLU A 20 -4.84 10.44 9.35
CA GLU A 20 -3.89 11.31 8.67
C GLU A 20 -3.07 10.58 7.60
N MET A 21 -3.20 9.26 7.49
CA MET A 21 -2.49 8.45 6.49
C MET A 21 -3.23 8.50 5.15
N THR A 22 -3.34 9.71 4.59
CA THR A 22 -3.87 9.92 3.24
C THR A 22 -2.82 9.54 2.20
N PRO A 23 -3.21 9.29 0.93
CA PRO A 23 -2.24 9.00 -0.13
C PRO A 23 -1.13 10.04 -0.22
N ASN A 24 -1.45 11.33 -0.13
CA ASN A 24 -0.44 12.40 -0.16
C ASN A 24 0.55 12.29 1.00
N ASN A 25 0.04 12.06 2.21
CA ASN A 25 0.91 11.95 3.39
C ASN A 25 1.79 10.71 3.35
N ILE A 26 1.25 9.58 2.87
CA ILE A 26 2.02 8.34 2.73
C ILE A 26 3.23 8.57 1.82
N VAL A 27 2.98 9.16 0.64
CA VAL A 27 4.03 9.40 -0.35
C VAL A 27 5.06 10.41 0.17
N ASN A 28 4.59 11.48 0.79
CA ASN A 28 5.48 12.50 1.35
C ASN A 28 6.35 11.96 2.49
N MET A 29 5.78 11.13 3.37
CA MET A 29 6.53 10.52 4.46
C MET A 29 7.57 9.53 3.93
N ALA A 30 7.22 8.76 2.88
CA ALA A 30 8.18 7.86 2.26
C ALA A 30 9.39 8.63 1.71
N LYS A 31 9.16 9.77 1.09
CA LYS A 31 10.27 10.62 0.61
C LYS A 31 11.07 11.21 1.75
N LEU A 32 10.42 11.61 2.83
CA LEU A 32 11.10 12.16 4.01
C LEU A 32 12.05 11.14 4.63
N TYR A 33 11.68 9.87 4.64
CA TYR A 33 12.50 8.77 5.15
C TYR A 33 13.43 8.16 4.10
N ASP A 34 13.52 8.76 2.92
CA ASP A 34 14.36 8.29 1.82
C ASP A 34 14.08 6.85 1.39
N LEU A 35 12.81 6.46 1.41
CA LEU A 35 12.40 5.15 0.91
C LEU A 35 12.37 5.17 -0.62
N ASP A 36 12.83 4.08 -1.22
CA ASP A 36 12.86 3.91 -2.68
C ASP A 36 11.61 3.19 -3.19
N VAL A 37 11.11 2.24 -2.39
CA VAL A 37 9.97 1.40 -2.74
C VAL A 37 9.07 1.25 -1.52
N ILE A 38 7.76 1.39 -1.72
CA ILE A 38 6.78 1.08 -0.68
C ILE A 38 5.70 0.17 -1.26
N ALA A 39 4.97 -0.50 -0.37
CA ALA A 39 3.75 -1.20 -0.74
C ALA A 39 2.64 -0.75 0.21
N LEU A 40 1.51 -0.37 -0.37
CA LEU A 40 0.31 -0.08 0.40
C LEU A 40 -0.47 -1.37 0.58
N THR A 41 -0.70 -1.76 1.82
CA THR A 41 -1.30 -3.05 2.17
C THR A 41 -2.45 -2.87 3.17
N ASP A 42 -3.50 -2.17 2.74
CA ASP A 42 -4.69 -1.98 3.58
C ASP A 42 -5.39 -3.31 3.85
N HIS A 43 -6.10 -3.40 4.96
CA HIS A 43 -6.86 -4.59 5.31
C HIS A 43 -7.99 -4.84 4.30
N ASN A 44 -7.93 -5.97 3.62
CA ASN A 44 -8.96 -6.46 2.69
C ASN A 44 -9.42 -5.43 1.64
N SER A 45 -8.56 -4.49 1.26
CA SER A 45 -8.91 -3.43 0.30
C SER A 45 -7.70 -2.98 -0.51
N THR A 46 -7.94 -2.65 -1.77
CA THR A 46 -6.97 -2.03 -2.67
C THR A 46 -7.41 -0.65 -3.15
N LEU A 47 -8.44 -0.06 -2.52
CA LEU A 47 -9.07 1.16 -3.01
C LEU A 47 -8.11 2.36 -3.12
N ASN A 48 -7.16 2.47 -2.20
CA ASN A 48 -6.22 3.59 -2.22
C ASN A 48 -4.93 3.30 -2.98
N CYS A 49 -4.75 2.08 -3.52
CA CYS A 49 -3.51 1.72 -4.23
C CYS A 49 -3.25 2.63 -5.42
N GLN A 50 -4.26 2.89 -6.24
CA GLN A 50 -4.07 3.70 -7.45
C GLN A 50 -3.65 5.13 -7.10
N ALA A 51 -4.29 5.75 -6.12
CA ALA A 51 -3.96 7.11 -5.70
C ALA A 51 -2.50 7.20 -5.22
N VAL A 52 -2.07 6.25 -4.39
CA VAL A 52 -0.69 6.23 -3.88
C VAL A 52 0.30 5.93 -5.02
N MET A 53 -0.04 5.01 -5.92
CA MET A 53 0.80 4.70 -7.08
C MET A 53 0.98 5.92 -7.99
N ASP A 54 -0.10 6.64 -8.28
CA ASP A 54 -0.06 7.82 -9.16
C ASP A 54 0.78 8.94 -8.53
N LEU A 55 0.58 9.22 -7.25
CA LEU A 55 1.36 10.23 -6.54
C LEU A 55 2.84 9.85 -6.43
N GLY A 56 3.11 8.57 -6.17
CA GLY A 56 4.49 8.07 -6.11
C GLY A 56 5.21 8.25 -7.43
N LYS A 57 4.52 7.96 -8.53
CA LYS A 57 5.09 8.11 -9.87
C LYS A 57 5.54 9.55 -10.16
N GLU A 58 4.78 10.53 -9.67
CA GLU A 58 5.11 11.95 -9.87
C GLU A 58 6.42 12.35 -9.19
N ILE A 59 6.79 11.71 -8.09
CA ILE A 59 7.96 12.07 -7.29
C ILE A 59 9.08 11.03 -7.36
N GLY A 60 8.96 10.03 -8.24
CA GLY A 60 9.98 9.01 -8.43
C GLY A 60 10.00 7.93 -7.35
N LEU A 61 8.90 7.71 -6.64
CA LEU A 61 8.74 6.65 -5.65
C LEU A 61 8.04 5.46 -6.30
N THR A 62 8.63 4.27 -6.20
CA THR A 62 7.99 3.05 -6.67
C THR A 62 6.99 2.56 -5.63
N VAL A 63 5.74 2.39 -6.02
CA VAL A 63 4.67 1.90 -5.15
C VAL A 63 4.15 0.58 -5.69
N ILE A 64 4.20 -0.46 -4.85
CA ILE A 64 3.69 -1.79 -5.19
C ILE A 64 2.28 -1.90 -4.63
N PRO A 65 1.27 -2.26 -5.46
CA PRO A 65 -0.08 -2.48 -4.95
C PRO A 65 -0.14 -3.76 -4.13
N GLY A 66 -0.79 -3.69 -3.00
CA GLY A 66 -0.89 -4.83 -2.10
C GLY A 66 -2.14 -4.79 -1.24
N MET A 67 -2.26 -5.78 -0.39
CA MET A 67 -3.37 -5.93 0.55
C MET A 67 -2.91 -6.78 1.73
N GLU A 68 -3.33 -6.43 2.93
CA GLU A 68 -3.21 -7.34 4.06
C GLU A 68 -4.52 -8.12 4.19
N LEU A 69 -4.50 -9.39 3.79
CA LEU A 69 -5.66 -10.25 3.87
C LEU A 69 -5.87 -10.69 5.31
N CYS A 70 -7.06 -10.40 5.85
CA CYS A 70 -7.47 -10.84 7.18
C CYS A 70 -8.57 -11.87 7.03
N THR A 71 -8.33 -13.08 7.55
CA THR A 71 -9.30 -14.17 7.50
C THR A 71 -10.16 -14.19 8.75
N SER A 72 -11.25 -14.99 8.72
CA SER A 72 -12.12 -15.16 9.87
C SER A 72 -11.43 -15.84 11.06
N GLU A 73 -10.34 -16.57 10.79
CA GLU A 73 -9.51 -17.19 11.83
C GLU A 73 -8.47 -16.22 12.40
N GLU A 74 -8.53 -14.95 12.02
CA GLU A 74 -7.58 -13.91 12.43
C GLU A 74 -6.16 -14.15 11.95
N VAL A 75 -6.01 -14.82 10.81
CA VAL A 75 -4.72 -14.93 10.13
C VAL A 75 -4.54 -13.72 9.22
N HIS A 76 -3.37 -13.07 9.33
CA HIS A 76 -3.04 -11.88 8.54
C HIS A 76 -1.94 -12.23 7.55
N LEU A 77 -2.22 -12.03 6.25
CA LEU A 77 -1.27 -12.29 5.17
C LEU A 77 -1.06 -11.02 4.36
N VAL A 78 0.19 -10.59 4.23
CA VAL A 78 0.53 -9.47 3.36
C VAL A 78 0.70 -10.00 1.94
N CYS A 79 -0.13 -9.50 1.03
CA CYS A 79 -0.12 -9.89 -0.37
C CYS A 79 0.36 -8.72 -1.22
N LEU A 80 1.37 -8.96 -2.07
CA LEU A 80 1.88 -7.97 -3.01
C LEU A 80 1.56 -8.43 -4.43
N PHE A 81 1.22 -7.49 -5.31
CA PHE A 81 0.79 -7.81 -6.66
C PHE A 81 1.70 -7.14 -7.69
N PRO A 82 1.91 -7.76 -8.86
CA PRO A 82 2.77 -7.18 -9.89
C PRO A 82 2.18 -5.92 -10.54
N ASN A 83 0.86 -5.75 -10.47
CA ASN A 83 0.20 -4.56 -11.01
C ASN A 83 -1.16 -4.36 -10.34
N LEU A 84 -1.73 -3.16 -10.53
CA LEU A 84 -3.00 -2.78 -9.92
C LEU A 84 -4.17 -3.63 -10.41
N LYS A 85 -4.14 -4.04 -11.68
CA LYS A 85 -5.22 -4.87 -12.25
C LYS A 85 -5.35 -6.18 -11.49
N MET A 86 -4.24 -6.84 -11.18
CA MET A 86 -4.23 -8.09 -10.42
C MET A 86 -4.67 -7.87 -8.98
N ALA A 87 -4.22 -6.78 -8.36
CA ALA A 87 -4.61 -6.42 -7.00
C ALA A 87 -6.12 -6.20 -6.91
N ASN A 88 -6.70 -5.43 -7.83
CA ASN A 88 -8.14 -5.16 -7.85
C ASN A 88 -8.95 -6.42 -8.10
N LYS A 89 -8.46 -7.29 -8.99
CA LYS A 89 -9.13 -8.57 -9.26
C LYS A 89 -9.17 -9.44 -8.01
N PHE A 90 -8.07 -9.52 -7.28
CA PHE A 90 -8.01 -10.26 -6.02
C PHE A 90 -8.95 -9.64 -4.98
N CYS A 91 -9.02 -8.32 -4.92
CA CYS A 91 -9.91 -7.60 -4.00
C CYS A 91 -11.38 -8.01 -4.18
N GLU A 92 -11.80 -8.35 -5.38
CA GLU A 92 -13.17 -8.80 -5.66
C GLU A 92 -13.52 -10.12 -4.97
N TYR A 93 -12.53 -10.93 -4.61
CA TYR A 93 -12.74 -12.21 -3.93
C TYR A 93 -12.81 -12.08 -2.41
N VAL A 94 -12.56 -10.92 -1.87
CA VAL A 94 -12.42 -10.73 -0.41
C VAL A 94 -13.65 -10.11 0.23
#